data_72b4f71e4c39ec2c80f9e5ccda0df5d5
#
_entry.id   72b4f71e4c39ec2c80f9e5ccda0df5d5
#
_cell.length_a   1.000
_cell.length_b   1.000
_cell.length_c   1.000
_cell.angle_alpha   90.00
_cell.angle_beta   90.00
_cell.angle_gamma   90.00
#
_symmetry.space_group_name_H-M   'P 1'
#
loop_
_entity.id
_entity.type
_entity.pdbx_description
1 polymer ?
#
loop_
_entity_poly.entity_id
_entity_poly.type
_entity_poly.pdbx_seq_one_letter_code
_entity_poly.pdbx_strand_id
1 'polypeptide(L)'
;MGLAVPELYPDYAVLIPEFLETLPYKFFCTSSIDALVHATESYLSPKATVYSEMFSEKAIELLINGFKYIAENGEESRKNKLIEFLQGSNFAGIAFGNAGCAAVHALSYPLGGRYHIPHGESNQLVFISVFKKYKEKQPNGKIEKLEVFLGEKLGVRKEDSLNVLEALLEKVYPKKKLEEYGIKKESYKEFAKEVLEKQQRLLANNYVELTEDEIVAVYENI
;
A
#
# COMPACT_ATOMS: atom_id res chain seq x y z
N MET A 1 -12.07 7.72 13.62
CA MET A 1 -12.47 8.66 12.56
C MET A 1 -11.25 9.46 12.17
N GLY A 2 -10.80 9.39 10.90
CA GLY A 2 -9.67 10.19 10.43
C GLY A 2 -10.09 11.64 10.21
N LEU A 3 -9.25 12.59 10.65
CA LEU A 3 -9.45 14.01 10.41
C LEU A 3 -8.60 14.41 9.19
N ALA A 4 -9.23 14.94 8.14
CA ALA A 4 -8.56 15.39 6.92
C ALA A 4 -9.18 16.72 6.50
N VAL A 5 -8.58 17.80 6.94
CA VAL A 5 -8.99 19.17 6.64
C VAL A 5 -7.80 19.99 6.15
N PRO A 6 -7.99 20.99 5.27
CA PRO A 6 -6.90 21.79 4.71
C PRO A 6 -5.99 22.44 5.76
N GLU A 7 -6.55 22.81 6.89
CA GLU A 7 -5.82 23.48 8.00
C GLU A 7 -4.76 22.61 8.68
N LEU A 8 -4.77 21.29 8.40
CA LEU A 8 -3.79 20.34 8.93
C LEU A 8 -2.59 20.13 8.00
N TYR A 9 -2.59 20.68 6.79
CA TYR A 9 -1.42 20.59 5.93
C TYR A 9 -0.29 21.46 6.49
N PRO A 10 0.92 20.91 6.65
CA PRO A 10 2.06 21.70 7.10
C PRO A 10 2.56 22.61 5.97
N ASP A 11 3.08 23.78 6.33
CA ASP A 11 3.73 24.70 5.39
C ASP A 11 5.08 24.16 4.91
N TYR A 12 5.75 23.35 5.74
CA TYR A 12 7.06 22.76 5.46
C TYR A 12 7.12 21.31 5.91
N ALA A 13 7.72 20.45 5.10
CA ALA A 13 8.09 19.08 5.45
C ALA A 13 9.62 19.00 5.58
N VAL A 14 10.13 18.81 6.80
CA VAL A 14 11.56 18.67 7.07
C VAL A 14 11.89 17.19 7.26
N LEU A 15 12.72 16.64 6.37
CA LEU A 15 13.07 15.21 6.36
C LEU A 15 14.42 15.03 7.05
N ILE A 16 14.42 14.38 8.21
CA ILE A 16 15.62 14.13 9.02
C ILE A 16 15.82 12.61 9.14
N PRO A 17 16.66 12.00 8.28
CA PRO A 17 16.83 10.55 8.22
C PRO A 17 17.39 9.96 9.52
N GLU A 18 18.18 10.70 10.27
CA GLU A 18 18.78 10.27 11.53
C GLU A 18 17.73 9.82 12.57
N PHE A 19 16.53 10.38 12.54
CA PHE A 19 15.44 9.95 13.43
C PHE A 19 14.92 8.53 13.13
N LEU A 20 15.22 7.99 11.97
CA LEU A 20 14.86 6.61 11.61
C LEU A 20 15.90 5.58 12.02
N GLU A 21 17.11 5.98 12.42
CA GLU A 21 18.20 5.05 12.77
C GLU A 21 17.80 4.09 13.89
N THR A 22 17.09 4.60 14.88
CA THR A 22 16.64 3.85 16.07
C THR A 22 15.25 3.24 15.92
N LEU A 23 14.54 3.49 14.80
CA LEU A 23 13.23 2.92 14.57
C LEU A 23 13.34 1.39 14.46
N PRO A 24 12.58 0.60 15.27
CA PRO A 24 12.63 -0.85 15.16
C PRO A 24 12.23 -1.32 13.74
N TYR A 25 12.91 -2.36 13.26
CA TYR A 25 12.78 -2.83 11.87
C TYR A 25 11.33 -3.11 11.45
N LYS A 26 10.54 -3.74 12.34
CA LYS A 26 9.12 -3.97 12.12
C LYS A 26 8.38 -2.69 11.72
N PHE A 27 8.53 -1.63 12.51
CA PHE A 27 7.82 -0.37 12.25
C PHE A 27 8.36 0.36 11.03
N PHE A 28 9.67 0.27 10.80
CA PHE A 28 10.27 0.78 9.57
C PHE A 28 9.65 0.11 8.33
N CYS A 29 9.61 -1.23 8.30
CA CYS A 29 9.06 -1.97 7.16
C CYS A 29 7.58 -1.69 6.95
N THR A 30 6.76 -1.82 8.01
CA THR A 30 5.30 -1.64 7.88
C THR A 30 4.93 -0.21 7.46
N SER A 31 5.63 0.83 7.97
CA SER A 31 5.41 2.21 7.54
C SER A 31 5.88 2.47 6.10
N SER A 32 6.99 1.84 5.69
CA SER A 32 7.49 1.98 4.31
C SER A 32 6.60 1.25 3.30
N ILE A 33 6.05 0.10 3.67
CA ILE A 33 5.06 -0.62 2.84
C ILE A 33 3.77 0.18 2.76
N ASP A 34 3.32 0.79 3.85
CA ASP A 34 2.16 1.68 3.86
C ASP A 34 2.36 2.88 2.91
N ALA A 35 3.54 3.48 2.91
CA ALA A 35 3.88 4.53 1.95
C ALA A 35 3.82 4.03 0.49
N LEU A 36 4.24 2.80 0.21
CA LEU A 36 4.10 2.20 -1.12
C LEU A 36 2.63 1.99 -1.49
N VAL A 37 1.79 1.55 -0.55
CA VAL A 37 0.34 1.43 -0.74
C VAL A 37 -0.27 2.80 -1.03
N HIS A 38 0.07 3.83 -0.27
CA HIS A 38 -0.37 5.21 -0.54
C HIS A 38 -0.05 5.65 -1.97
N ALA A 39 1.20 5.44 -2.42
CA ALA A 39 1.63 5.82 -3.76
C ALA A 39 0.89 5.05 -4.86
N THR A 40 0.73 3.74 -4.70
CA THR A 40 0.09 2.89 -5.72
C THR A 40 -1.42 3.09 -5.80
N GLU A 41 -2.12 3.26 -4.67
CA GLU A 41 -3.55 3.60 -4.67
C GLU A 41 -3.81 4.98 -5.24
N SER A 42 -2.97 5.97 -4.88
CA SER A 42 -3.05 7.33 -5.43
C SER A 42 -2.87 7.36 -6.94
N TYR A 43 -1.93 6.55 -7.46
CA TYR A 43 -1.70 6.42 -8.90
C TYR A 43 -2.94 5.91 -9.64
N LEU A 44 -3.60 4.89 -9.09
CA LEU A 44 -4.79 4.28 -9.70
C LEU A 44 -6.07 5.11 -9.48
N SER A 45 -6.10 6.04 -8.55
CA SER A 45 -7.28 6.83 -8.21
C SER A 45 -7.88 7.54 -9.43
N PRO A 46 -9.22 7.58 -9.57
CA PRO A 46 -9.89 8.41 -10.57
C PRO A 46 -9.65 9.91 -10.36
N LYS A 47 -9.20 10.32 -9.18
CA LYS A 47 -8.83 11.72 -8.86
C LYS A 47 -7.36 12.03 -9.17
N ALA A 48 -6.57 11.05 -9.59
CA ALA A 48 -5.18 11.27 -9.90
C ALA A 48 -5.03 12.23 -11.09
N THR A 49 -4.08 13.13 -10.95
CA THR A 49 -3.66 14.10 -11.96
C THR A 49 -2.23 13.79 -12.39
N VAL A 50 -1.77 14.39 -13.49
CA VAL A 50 -0.37 14.27 -13.93
C VAL A 50 0.60 14.58 -12.78
N TYR A 51 0.30 15.58 -11.94
CA TYR A 51 1.16 15.95 -10.81
C TYR A 51 1.18 14.86 -9.73
N SER A 52 0.01 14.37 -9.29
CA SER A 52 -0.03 13.32 -8.28
C SER A 52 0.56 12.01 -8.80
N GLU A 53 0.39 11.68 -10.09
CA GLU A 53 1.02 10.51 -10.72
C GLU A 53 2.55 10.61 -10.71
N MET A 54 3.13 11.78 -11.03
CA MET A 54 4.58 12.01 -10.93
C MET A 54 5.13 11.73 -9.51
N PHE A 55 4.44 12.22 -8.48
CA PHE A 55 4.83 11.96 -7.10
C PHE A 55 4.67 10.48 -6.72
N SER A 56 3.59 9.83 -7.18
CA SER A 56 3.37 8.39 -6.99
C SER A 56 4.49 7.57 -7.62
N GLU A 57 4.81 7.82 -8.88
CA GLU A 57 5.88 7.11 -9.59
C GLU A 57 7.24 7.29 -8.91
N LYS A 58 7.55 8.52 -8.47
CA LYS A 58 8.82 8.76 -7.76
C LYS A 58 8.86 8.08 -6.40
N ALA A 59 7.74 8.05 -5.67
CA ALA A 59 7.63 7.32 -4.41
C ALA A 59 7.83 5.81 -4.62
N ILE A 60 7.12 5.22 -5.58
CA ILE A 60 7.23 3.79 -5.92
C ILE A 60 8.67 3.42 -6.29
N GLU A 61 9.32 4.22 -7.14
CA GLU A 61 10.72 3.99 -7.54
C GLU A 61 11.67 3.95 -6.34
N LEU A 62 11.61 4.97 -5.47
CA LEU A 62 12.49 5.06 -4.30
C LEU A 62 12.28 3.91 -3.33
N LEU A 63 11.01 3.58 -3.05
CA LEU A 63 10.65 2.53 -2.11
C LEU A 63 11.03 1.14 -2.64
N ILE A 64 10.75 0.83 -3.92
CA ILE A 64 11.13 -0.45 -4.53
C ILE A 64 12.65 -0.62 -4.52
N ASN A 65 13.40 0.42 -4.90
CA ASN A 65 14.86 0.38 -4.88
C ASN A 65 15.41 0.15 -3.46
N GLY A 66 14.80 0.81 -2.47
CA GLY A 66 15.12 0.61 -1.07
C GLY A 66 14.84 -0.83 -0.59
N PHE A 67 13.66 -1.38 -0.91
CA PHE A 67 13.30 -2.75 -0.58
C PHE A 67 14.21 -3.79 -1.26
N LYS A 68 14.55 -3.60 -2.54
CA LYS A 68 15.52 -4.46 -3.24
C LYS A 68 16.86 -4.46 -2.52
N TYR A 69 17.35 -3.28 -2.14
CA TYR A 69 18.61 -3.13 -1.42
C TYR A 69 18.59 -3.87 -0.07
N ILE A 70 17.51 -3.75 0.71
CA ILE A 70 17.35 -4.47 1.98
C ILE A 70 17.25 -5.98 1.75
N ALA A 71 16.48 -6.42 0.75
CA ALA A 71 16.31 -7.83 0.42
C ALA A 71 17.64 -8.52 0.02
N GLU A 72 18.57 -7.77 -0.56
CA GLU A 72 19.91 -8.27 -0.97
C GLU A 72 20.93 -8.21 0.17
N ASN A 73 20.87 -7.18 1.03
CA ASN A 73 21.93 -6.86 1.99
C ASN A 73 21.52 -7.03 3.47
N GLY A 74 20.27 -7.43 3.75
CA GLY A 74 19.75 -7.67 5.11
C GLY A 74 19.24 -6.40 5.81
N GLU A 75 18.60 -6.61 6.97
CA GLU A 75 17.86 -5.57 7.73
C GLU A 75 18.66 -4.30 8.02
N GLU A 76 19.89 -4.46 8.52
CA GLU A 76 20.71 -3.31 8.94
C GLU A 76 21.13 -2.41 7.78
N SER A 77 21.10 -2.94 6.55
CA SER A 77 21.42 -2.17 5.35
C SER A 77 20.45 -1.03 5.09
N ARG A 78 19.23 -1.07 5.69
CA ARG A 78 18.26 0.02 5.61
C ARG A 78 18.85 1.38 6.00
N LYS A 79 19.81 1.37 6.93
CA LYS A 79 20.48 2.60 7.40
C LYS A 79 21.18 3.38 6.29
N ASN A 80 21.57 2.70 5.22
CA ASN A 80 22.18 3.33 4.05
C ASN A 80 21.13 3.93 3.09
N LYS A 81 19.82 3.76 3.38
CA LYS A 81 18.71 4.14 2.52
C LYS A 81 17.63 4.99 3.20
N LEU A 82 17.90 5.49 4.42
CA LEU A 82 16.90 6.19 5.22
C LEU A 82 16.36 7.44 4.51
N ILE A 83 17.23 8.20 3.83
CA ILE A 83 16.78 9.40 3.13
C ILE A 83 15.86 9.07 1.95
N GLU A 84 16.17 7.98 1.18
CA GLU A 84 15.34 7.54 0.08
C GLU A 84 13.96 7.06 0.55
N PHE A 85 13.90 6.35 1.68
CA PHE A 85 12.63 5.94 2.28
C PHE A 85 11.81 7.13 2.78
N LEU A 86 12.43 8.12 3.44
CA LEU A 86 11.76 9.35 3.86
C LEU A 86 11.23 10.16 2.67
N GLN A 87 12.05 10.32 1.62
CA GLN A 87 11.62 11.00 0.40
C GLN A 87 10.49 10.25 -0.27
N GLY A 88 10.58 8.91 -0.39
CA GLY A 88 9.52 8.06 -0.93
C GLY A 88 8.22 8.21 -0.15
N SER A 89 8.26 8.19 1.18
CA SER A 89 7.11 8.42 2.03
C SER A 89 6.52 9.83 1.87
N ASN A 90 7.36 10.85 1.78
CA ASN A 90 6.91 12.23 1.58
C ASN A 90 6.23 12.40 0.20
N PHE A 91 6.82 11.87 -0.88
CA PHE A 91 6.20 11.90 -2.20
C PHE A 91 4.87 11.13 -2.22
N ALA A 92 4.80 9.97 -1.58
CA ALA A 92 3.55 9.25 -1.40
C ALA A 92 2.50 10.09 -0.65
N GLY A 93 2.93 10.82 0.40
CA GLY A 93 2.11 11.75 1.16
C GLY A 93 1.51 12.86 0.31
N ILE A 94 2.32 13.48 -0.56
CA ILE A 94 1.87 14.51 -1.50
C ILE A 94 0.87 13.90 -2.50
N ALA A 95 1.15 12.71 -3.03
CA ALA A 95 0.27 12.03 -3.98
C ALA A 95 -1.09 11.72 -3.37
N PHE A 96 -1.14 11.00 -2.23
CA PHE A 96 -2.39 10.59 -1.63
C PHE A 96 -3.18 11.74 -1.00
N GLY A 97 -2.52 12.78 -0.54
CA GLY A 97 -3.15 14.01 -0.06
C GLY A 97 -4.02 14.68 -1.15
N ASN A 98 -3.66 14.49 -2.43
CA ASN A 98 -4.39 15.02 -3.58
C ASN A 98 -5.35 14.01 -4.23
N ALA A 99 -4.94 12.74 -4.34
CA ALA A 99 -5.69 11.70 -5.06
C ALA A 99 -6.47 10.74 -4.14
N GLY A 100 -6.12 10.67 -2.87
CA GLY A 100 -6.77 9.82 -1.87
C GLY A 100 -6.26 8.37 -1.89
N CYS A 101 -6.67 7.62 -0.85
CA CYS A 101 -6.50 6.18 -0.71
C CYS A 101 -7.79 5.46 -1.10
N ALA A 102 -7.74 4.15 -1.29
CA ALA A 102 -8.82 3.36 -1.86
C ALA A 102 -9.08 2.03 -1.10
N ALA A 103 -9.30 0.91 -1.81
CA ALA A 103 -9.76 -0.33 -1.21
C ALA A 103 -8.72 -1.00 -0.30
N VAL A 104 -7.42 -0.88 -0.53
CA VAL A 104 -6.42 -1.46 0.38
C VAL A 104 -6.62 -0.90 1.79
N HIS A 105 -6.71 0.42 1.90
CA HIS A 105 -7.00 1.09 3.18
C HIS A 105 -8.39 0.74 3.71
N ALA A 106 -9.42 0.71 2.84
CA ALA A 106 -10.77 0.36 3.25
C ALA A 106 -10.86 -1.06 3.84
N LEU A 107 -10.23 -2.04 3.19
CA LEU A 107 -10.24 -3.44 3.61
C LEU A 107 -9.33 -3.70 4.83
N SER A 108 -8.33 -2.89 5.05
CA SER A 108 -7.44 -3.01 6.22
C SER A 108 -8.11 -2.58 7.54
N TYR A 109 -9.11 -1.69 7.50
CA TYR A 109 -9.72 -1.13 8.71
C TYR A 109 -10.38 -2.15 9.64
N PRO A 110 -11.15 -3.16 9.17
CA PRO A 110 -11.67 -4.19 10.07
C PRO A 110 -10.56 -5.00 10.76
N LEU A 111 -9.42 -5.22 10.08
CA LEU A 111 -8.26 -5.94 10.62
C LEU A 111 -7.61 -5.14 11.76
N GLY A 112 -7.34 -3.88 11.54
CA GLY A 112 -6.78 -2.99 12.56
C GLY A 112 -7.75 -2.69 13.70
N GLY A 113 -9.02 -2.39 13.37
CA GLY A 113 -10.01 -1.95 14.35
C GLY A 113 -10.50 -3.06 15.30
N ARG A 114 -10.56 -4.31 14.84
CA ARG A 114 -11.06 -5.44 15.63
C ARG A 114 -9.97 -6.32 16.22
N TYR A 115 -8.84 -6.47 15.49
CA TYR A 115 -7.77 -7.40 15.88
C TYR A 115 -6.47 -6.69 16.26
N HIS A 116 -6.50 -5.35 16.30
CA HIS A 116 -5.37 -4.52 16.70
C HIS A 116 -4.10 -4.77 15.87
N ILE A 117 -4.25 -5.20 14.61
CA ILE A 117 -3.14 -5.34 13.67
C ILE A 117 -2.65 -3.93 13.32
N PRO A 118 -1.35 -3.64 13.40
CA PRO A 118 -0.81 -2.33 13.05
C PRO A 118 -1.22 -1.92 11.62
N HIS A 119 -1.46 -0.62 11.40
CA HIS A 119 -2.05 -0.11 10.16
C HIS A 119 -1.29 -0.55 8.90
N GLY A 120 0.02 -0.31 8.84
CA GLY A 120 0.82 -0.70 7.66
C GLY A 120 0.90 -2.22 7.47
N GLU A 121 0.86 -3.02 8.57
CA GLU A 121 0.78 -4.48 8.52
C GLU A 121 -0.59 -4.92 7.96
N SER A 122 -1.69 -4.28 8.41
CA SER A 122 -3.03 -4.54 7.87
C SER A 122 -3.14 -4.21 6.37
N ASN A 123 -2.53 -3.11 5.93
CA ASN A 123 -2.48 -2.73 4.52
C ASN A 123 -1.67 -3.74 3.70
N GLN A 124 -0.51 -4.19 4.20
CA GLN A 124 0.31 -5.20 3.52
C GLN A 124 -0.47 -6.49 3.27
N LEU A 125 -1.28 -6.94 4.24
CA LEU A 125 -2.06 -8.18 4.14
C LEU A 125 -2.97 -8.19 2.91
N VAL A 126 -3.68 -7.11 2.66
CA VAL A 126 -4.68 -7.03 1.57
C VAL A 126 -4.12 -6.47 0.26
N PHE A 127 -2.95 -5.83 0.28
CA PHE A 127 -2.42 -5.01 -0.82
C PHE A 127 -2.44 -5.71 -2.18
N ILE A 128 -1.67 -6.76 -2.32
CA ILE A 128 -1.49 -7.43 -3.63
C ILE A 128 -2.78 -8.15 -4.06
N SER A 129 -3.55 -8.70 -3.12
CA SER A 129 -4.83 -9.35 -3.42
C SER A 129 -5.86 -8.36 -4.01
N VAL A 130 -5.91 -7.12 -3.49
CA VAL A 130 -6.75 -6.05 -4.06
C VAL A 130 -6.30 -5.70 -5.48
N PHE A 131 -5.00 -5.54 -5.72
CA PHE A 131 -4.47 -5.15 -7.04
C PHE A 131 -4.66 -6.28 -8.08
N LYS A 132 -4.50 -7.54 -7.68
CA LYS A 132 -4.84 -8.70 -8.51
C LYS A 132 -6.33 -8.69 -8.89
N LYS A 133 -7.23 -8.34 -7.96
CA LYS A 133 -8.66 -8.21 -8.22
C LYS A 133 -8.95 -7.04 -9.18
N TYR A 134 -8.28 -5.90 -9.03
CA TYR A 134 -8.39 -4.79 -9.98
C TYR A 134 -7.98 -5.20 -11.41
N LYS A 135 -6.86 -5.91 -11.54
CA LYS A 135 -6.37 -6.44 -12.82
C LYS A 135 -7.36 -7.43 -13.44
N GLU A 136 -7.93 -8.32 -12.62
CA GLU A 136 -8.94 -9.31 -13.09
C GLU A 136 -10.17 -8.60 -13.68
N LYS A 137 -10.67 -7.55 -13.02
CA LYS A 137 -11.87 -6.81 -13.43
C LYS A 137 -11.65 -5.88 -14.61
N GLN A 138 -10.53 -5.18 -14.60
CA GLN A 138 -10.19 -4.18 -15.62
C GLN A 138 -8.69 -4.22 -15.92
N PRO A 139 -8.24 -5.18 -16.75
CA PRO A 139 -6.81 -5.40 -16.99
C PRO A 139 -6.12 -4.29 -17.75
N ASN A 140 -6.88 -3.46 -18.46
CA ASN A 140 -6.35 -2.37 -19.30
C ASN A 140 -6.45 -1.01 -18.59
N GLY A 141 -5.70 -0.02 -19.04
CA GLY A 141 -5.76 1.34 -18.51
C GLY A 141 -4.68 1.65 -17.47
N LYS A 142 -5.04 2.30 -16.36
CA LYS A 142 -4.05 2.70 -15.34
C LYS A 142 -3.36 1.52 -14.65
N ILE A 143 -4.08 0.42 -14.41
CA ILE A 143 -3.47 -0.78 -13.80
C ILE A 143 -2.40 -1.37 -14.71
N GLU A 144 -2.63 -1.42 -16.02
CA GLU A 144 -1.63 -1.91 -16.98
C GLU A 144 -0.40 -0.99 -17.01
N LYS A 145 -0.60 0.33 -16.99
CA LYS A 145 0.51 1.29 -16.93
C LYS A 145 1.33 1.12 -15.64
N LEU A 146 0.65 0.91 -14.52
CA LEU A 146 1.32 0.63 -13.25
C LEU A 146 2.12 -0.67 -13.30
N GLU A 147 1.57 -1.74 -13.89
CA GLU A 147 2.28 -3.01 -14.05
C GLU A 147 3.52 -2.89 -14.96
N VAL A 148 3.44 -2.11 -16.04
CA VAL A 148 4.60 -1.79 -16.89
C VAL A 148 5.66 -1.08 -16.05
N PHE A 149 5.28 -0.04 -15.32
CA PHE A 149 6.19 0.73 -14.47
C PHE A 149 6.82 -0.12 -13.38
N LEU A 150 6.01 -0.93 -12.66
CA LEU A 150 6.51 -1.88 -11.67
C LEU A 150 7.47 -2.90 -12.29
N GLY A 151 7.13 -3.43 -13.46
CA GLY A 151 7.97 -4.38 -14.19
C GLY A 151 9.35 -3.78 -14.53
N GLU A 152 9.39 -2.54 -15.00
CA GLU A 152 10.64 -1.81 -15.25
C GLU A 152 11.49 -1.66 -13.97
N LYS A 153 10.88 -1.24 -12.85
CA LYS A 153 11.59 -1.05 -11.58
C LYS A 153 12.04 -2.37 -10.93
N LEU A 154 11.28 -3.44 -11.13
CA LEU A 154 11.62 -4.78 -10.62
C LEU A 154 12.54 -5.56 -11.56
N GLY A 155 12.67 -5.15 -12.84
CA GLY A 155 13.46 -5.85 -13.85
C GLY A 155 12.77 -7.12 -14.37
N VAL A 156 11.43 -7.10 -14.49
CA VAL A 156 10.61 -8.25 -14.92
C VAL A 156 9.55 -7.81 -15.93
N ARG A 157 8.87 -8.78 -16.57
CA ARG A 157 7.75 -8.48 -17.45
C ARG A 157 6.57 -7.92 -16.64
N LYS A 158 5.73 -7.10 -17.27
CA LYS A 158 4.56 -6.50 -16.61
C LYS A 158 3.62 -7.54 -16.01
N GLU A 159 3.43 -8.69 -16.67
CA GLU A 159 2.54 -9.76 -16.24
C GLU A 159 2.96 -10.37 -14.90
N ASP A 160 4.27 -10.34 -14.60
CA ASP A 160 4.87 -10.92 -13.40
C ASP A 160 5.03 -9.88 -12.27
N SER A 161 4.86 -8.59 -12.56
CA SER A 161 5.22 -7.47 -11.69
C SER A 161 4.58 -7.51 -10.31
N LEU A 162 3.27 -7.79 -10.21
CA LEU A 162 2.56 -7.89 -8.92
C LEU A 162 3.06 -9.07 -8.08
N ASN A 163 3.31 -10.23 -8.70
CA ASN A 163 3.80 -11.40 -7.99
C ASN A 163 5.25 -11.20 -7.50
N VAL A 164 6.09 -10.56 -8.32
CA VAL A 164 7.49 -10.25 -7.94
C VAL A 164 7.52 -9.17 -6.86
N LEU A 165 6.63 -8.17 -6.92
CA LEU A 165 6.48 -7.19 -5.85
C LEU A 165 6.07 -7.87 -4.53
N GLU A 166 5.09 -8.77 -4.58
CA GLU A 166 4.67 -9.54 -3.40
C GLU A 166 5.85 -10.33 -2.81
N ALA A 167 6.57 -11.06 -3.63
CA ALA A 167 7.74 -11.84 -3.19
C ALA A 167 8.86 -10.95 -2.61
N LEU A 168 9.06 -9.75 -3.16
CA LEU A 168 10.01 -8.77 -2.62
C LEU A 168 9.59 -8.29 -1.23
N LEU A 169 8.32 -7.93 -1.05
CA LEU A 169 7.79 -7.49 0.24
C LEU A 169 7.83 -8.61 1.27
N GLU A 170 7.50 -9.85 0.88
CA GLU A 170 7.63 -11.04 1.74
C GLU A 170 9.07 -11.28 2.20
N LYS A 171 10.05 -11.04 1.34
CA LYS A 171 11.46 -11.20 1.69
C LYS A 171 11.94 -10.12 2.67
N VAL A 172 11.40 -8.90 2.57
CA VAL A 172 11.74 -7.78 3.47
C VAL A 172 10.99 -7.91 4.80
N TYR A 173 9.70 -8.17 4.75
CA TYR A 173 8.85 -8.32 5.94
C TYR A 173 7.73 -9.33 5.67
N PRO A 174 7.91 -10.60 6.11
CA PRO A 174 6.93 -11.66 5.86
C PRO A 174 5.56 -11.38 6.48
N LYS A 175 4.50 -11.60 5.71
CA LYS A 175 3.11 -11.55 6.18
C LYS A 175 2.82 -12.78 7.07
N LYS A 176 1.97 -12.58 8.06
CA LYS A 176 1.31 -13.68 8.78
C LYS A 176 -0.01 -14.01 8.10
N LYS A 177 -0.47 -15.24 8.26
CA LYS A 177 -1.83 -15.62 7.84
C LYS A 177 -2.88 -14.99 8.75
N LEU A 178 -4.08 -14.75 8.23
CA LEU A 178 -5.16 -14.15 9.02
C LEU A 178 -5.53 -14.99 10.25
N GLU A 179 -5.42 -16.30 10.16
CA GLU A 179 -5.68 -17.22 11.26
C GLU A 179 -4.71 -17.03 12.45
N GLU A 180 -3.47 -16.60 12.19
CA GLU A 180 -2.47 -16.32 13.24
C GLU A 180 -2.82 -15.08 14.08
N TYR A 181 -3.68 -14.20 13.55
CA TYR A 181 -4.29 -13.08 14.30
C TYR A 181 -5.63 -13.46 14.96
N GLY A 182 -6.04 -14.75 14.87
CA GLY A 182 -7.32 -15.21 15.37
C GLY A 182 -8.52 -14.88 14.48
N ILE A 183 -8.28 -14.46 13.24
CA ILE A 183 -9.32 -14.12 12.26
C ILE A 183 -9.79 -15.41 11.60
N LYS A 184 -11.10 -15.65 11.64
CA LYS A 184 -11.73 -16.82 11.02
C LYS A 184 -12.42 -16.45 9.72
N LYS A 185 -12.52 -17.40 8.80
CA LYS A 185 -13.14 -17.20 7.46
C LYS A 185 -14.59 -16.71 7.55
N GLU A 186 -15.31 -17.14 8.57
CA GLU A 186 -16.70 -16.72 8.83
C GLU A 186 -16.84 -15.22 9.02
N SER A 187 -15.75 -14.53 9.44
CA SER A 187 -15.73 -13.09 9.65
C SER A 187 -15.59 -12.29 8.34
N TYR A 188 -15.12 -12.90 7.25
CA TYR A 188 -14.79 -12.17 6.02
C TYR A 188 -16.02 -11.49 5.40
N LYS A 189 -17.16 -12.16 5.44
CA LYS A 189 -18.42 -11.60 4.95
C LYS A 189 -18.89 -10.39 5.79
N GLU A 190 -18.68 -10.44 7.10
CA GLU A 190 -18.99 -9.33 7.99
C GLU A 190 -18.06 -8.13 7.70
N PHE A 191 -16.75 -8.39 7.50
CA PHE A 191 -15.80 -7.35 7.11
C PHE A 191 -16.18 -6.70 5.78
N ALA A 192 -16.55 -7.50 4.78
CA ALA A 192 -16.94 -6.98 3.47
C ALA A 192 -18.16 -6.04 3.58
N LYS A 193 -19.19 -6.43 4.34
CA LYS A 193 -20.35 -5.57 4.61
C LYS A 193 -19.96 -4.28 5.33
N GLU A 194 -19.15 -4.39 6.39
CA GLU A 194 -18.69 -3.23 7.14
C GLU A 194 -17.90 -2.25 6.26
N VAL A 195 -17.05 -2.76 5.38
CA VAL A 195 -16.28 -1.95 4.43
C VAL A 195 -17.21 -1.22 3.47
N LEU A 196 -18.17 -1.93 2.86
CA LEU A 196 -19.13 -1.36 1.94
C LEU A 196 -20.05 -0.30 2.60
N GLU A 197 -20.41 -0.50 3.86
CA GLU A 197 -21.26 0.43 4.60
C GLU A 197 -20.51 1.67 5.09
N LYS A 198 -19.30 1.48 5.65
CA LYS A 198 -18.60 2.52 6.44
C LYS A 198 -17.46 3.20 5.70
N GLN A 199 -16.92 2.61 4.60
CA GLN A 199 -15.71 3.11 3.95
C GLN A 199 -15.99 3.75 2.58
N GLN A 200 -17.18 4.27 2.34
CA GLN A 200 -17.59 4.90 1.07
C GLN A 200 -16.64 6.00 0.60
N ARG A 201 -16.06 6.76 1.53
CA ARG A 201 -15.11 7.82 1.21
C ARG A 201 -13.83 7.27 0.54
N LEU A 202 -13.36 6.12 0.97
CA LEU A 202 -12.20 5.44 0.40
C LEU A 202 -12.59 4.72 -0.89
N LEU A 203 -13.69 3.99 -0.87
CA LEU A 203 -14.19 3.24 -2.03
C LEU A 203 -14.52 4.14 -3.23
N ALA A 204 -14.88 5.40 -3.00
CA ALA A 204 -15.07 6.39 -4.07
C ALA A 204 -13.78 6.73 -4.84
N ASN A 205 -12.61 6.31 -4.36
CA ASN A 205 -11.33 6.48 -5.03
C ASN A 205 -10.83 5.17 -5.69
N ASN A 206 -11.64 4.10 -5.65
CA ASN A 206 -11.25 2.83 -6.25
C ASN A 206 -11.06 2.93 -7.76
N TYR A 207 -10.09 2.20 -8.25
CA TYR A 207 -9.87 2.00 -9.68
C TYR A 207 -11.08 1.33 -10.35
N VAL A 208 -11.65 0.33 -9.69
CA VAL A 208 -12.91 -0.34 -10.07
C VAL A 208 -13.75 -0.60 -8.81
N GLU A 209 -15.06 -0.62 -8.96
CA GLU A 209 -15.97 -1.02 -7.87
C GLU A 209 -15.76 -2.48 -7.51
N LEU A 210 -15.83 -2.79 -6.21
CA LEU A 210 -15.77 -4.15 -5.67
C LEU A 210 -17.11 -4.52 -5.03
N THR A 211 -17.61 -5.70 -5.36
CA THR A 211 -18.78 -6.30 -4.73
C THR A 211 -18.43 -6.97 -3.40
N GLU A 212 -19.44 -7.32 -2.59
CA GLU A 212 -19.26 -8.04 -1.32
C GLU A 212 -18.47 -9.34 -1.53
N ASP A 213 -18.85 -10.14 -2.53
CA ASP A 213 -18.19 -11.42 -2.80
C ASP A 213 -16.74 -11.24 -3.27
N GLU A 214 -16.45 -10.19 -4.03
CA GLU A 214 -15.07 -9.87 -4.47
C GLU A 214 -14.19 -9.43 -3.29
N ILE A 215 -14.75 -8.68 -2.33
CA ILE A 215 -14.03 -8.31 -1.09
C ILE A 215 -13.77 -9.55 -0.24
N VAL A 216 -14.75 -10.45 -0.11
CA VAL A 216 -14.55 -11.75 0.56
C VAL A 216 -13.43 -12.54 -0.11
N ALA A 217 -13.43 -12.63 -1.44
CA ALA A 217 -12.37 -13.30 -2.18
C ALA A 217 -10.97 -12.67 -1.99
N VAL A 218 -10.89 -11.36 -1.77
CA VAL A 218 -9.62 -10.71 -1.39
C VAL A 218 -9.11 -11.25 -0.07
N TYR A 219 -9.95 -11.35 0.97
CA TYR A 219 -9.55 -11.90 2.28
C TYR A 219 -9.19 -13.40 2.23
N GLU A 220 -9.82 -14.16 1.35
CA GLU A 220 -9.53 -15.59 1.16
C GLU A 220 -8.16 -15.86 0.48
N ASN A 221 -7.60 -14.85 -0.17
CA ASN A 221 -6.32 -14.93 -0.90
C ASN A 221 -5.14 -14.28 -0.16
N ILE A 222 -5.25 -14.13 1.18
CA ILE A 222 -4.19 -13.60 2.03
C ILE A 222 -3.31 -14.71 2.63
#